data_107c5ae92f637041767397687732b0dc
#
_entry.id   107c5ae92f637041767397687732b0dc
#
_cell.length_a   1.000
_cell.length_b   1.000
_cell.length_c   1.000
_cell.angle_alpha   90.00
_cell.angle_beta   90.00
_cell.angle_gamma   90.00
#
_symmetry.space_group_name_H-M   'P 1'
#
loop_
_entity.id
_entity.type
_entity.pdbx_description
1 polymer ?
#
loop_
_entity_poly.entity_id
_entity_poly.type
_entity_poly.pdbx_seq_one_letter_code
_entity_poly.pdbx_strand_id
1 'polypeptide(L)'
;MFRILFFILAFTTHAFAQDTSMTAERLAQIIMDIDPDAAITPSGIELTIEDIPVLVVMAPAADRMRAMVPIASVEDVTPEEMSRMMQANFDTALDARYAVAQDRVWGVFIHPLGALEREQFLSAIAQTVNLARTYGTLYSGGAQVFGGGDSNDIYQGLVDDLLNRGQDI
;
A
#
# COMPACT_ATOMS: atom_id res chain seq x y z
N MET A 1 -67.90 -27.66 -4.75
CA MET A 1 -66.97 -26.48 -4.79
C MET A 1 -65.73 -26.84 -3.98
N PHE A 2 -64.65 -27.29 -4.64
CA PHE A 2 -63.36 -27.62 -4.01
C PHE A 2 -62.50 -26.38 -4.06
N ARG A 3 -62.11 -25.82 -2.90
CA ARG A 3 -61.13 -24.72 -2.78
C ARG A 3 -59.74 -25.32 -2.63
N ILE A 4 -58.93 -25.20 -3.67
CA ILE A 4 -57.51 -25.54 -3.64
C ILE A 4 -56.77 -24.37 -3.00
N LEU A 5 -56.16 -24.61 -1.82
CA LEU A 5 -55.33 -23.68 -1.10
C LEU A 5 -53.88 -23.83 -1.62
N PHE A 6 -53.39 -22.86 -2.37
CA PHE A 6 -52.01 -22.86 -2.86
C PHE A 6 -51.10 -22.33 -1.75
N PHE A 7 -50.28 -23.21 -1.19
CA PHE A 7 -49.24 -22.80 -0.20
C PHE A 7 -48.00 -22.35 -0.98
N ILE A 8 -47.74 -21.05 -1.01
CA ILE A 8 -46.49 -20.51 -1.57
C ILE A 8 -45.40 -20.63 -0.49
N LEU A 9 -44.49 -21.58 -0.72
CA LEU A 9 -43.28 -21.74 0.11
C LEU A 9 -42.25 -20.67 -0.32
N ALA A 10 -42.13 -19.58 0.44
CA ALA A 10 -41.12 -18.56 0.22
C ALA A 10 -39.76 -19.11 0.68
N PHE A 11 -38.90 -19.48 -0.27
CA PHE A 11 -37.50 -19.77 -0.01
C PHE A 11 -36.77 -18.44 0.26
N THR A 12 -36.46 -18.13 1.50
CA THR A 12 -35.53 -17.06 1.87
C THR A 12 -34.11 -17.53 1.59
N THR A 13 -33.53 -17.12 0.48
CA THR A 13 -32.10 -17.27 0.24
C THR A 13 -31.36 -16.33 1.16
N HIS A 14 -30.71 -16.87 2.19
CA HIS A 14 -29.73 -16.13 2.98
C HIS A 14 -28.52 -15.93 2.08
N ALA A 15 -28.34 -14.73 1.55
CA ALA A 15 -27.08 -14.30 0.97
C ALA A 15 -26.07 -14.22 2.11
N PHE A 16 -25.14 -15.16 2.18
CA PHE A 16 -23.94 -14.99 3.01
C PHE A 16 -23.16 -13.86 2.36
N ALA A 17 -23.12 -12.70 3.03
CA ALA A 17 -22.14 -11.69 2.70
C ALA A 17 -20.76 -12.33 2.89
N GLN A 18 -20.02 -12.53 1.80
CA GLN A 18 -18.61 -12.90 1.91
C GLN A 18 -17.94 -11.79 2.69
N ASP A 19 -17.26 -12.16 3.77
CA ASP A 19 -16.41 -11.24 4.50
C ASP A 19 -15.30 -10.80 3.53
N THR A 20 -15.39 -9.57 3.03
CA THR A 20 -14.44 -8.98 2.09
C THR A 20 -13.24 -8.37 2.80
N SER A 21 -13.16 -8.50 4.13
CA SER A 21 -12.08 -8.01 4.95
C SER A 21 -10.73 -8.56 4.49
N MET A 22 -9.70 -7.71 4.47
CA MET A 22 -8.34 -8.15 4.19
C MET A 22 -7.82 -9.00 5.35
N THR A 23 -7.22 -10.15 5.01
CA THR A 23 -6.50 -11.00 5.96
C THR A 23 -5.01 -11.04 5.63
N ALA A 24 -4.20 -11.53 6.57
CA ALA A 24 -2.76 -11.68 6.32
C ALA A 24 -2.49 -12.64 5.16
N GLU A 25 -3.25 -13.72 5.05
CA GLU A 25 -3.11 -14.72 3.98
C GLU A 25 -3.48 -14.12 2.62
N ARG A 26 -4.59 -13.35 2.56
CA ARG A 26 -5.03 -12.68 1.34
C ARG A 26 -4.02 -11.60 0.91
N LEU A 27 -3.48 -10.84 1.85
CA LEU A 27 -2.46 -9.85 1.54
C LEU A 27 -1.15 -10.51 1.06
N ALA A 28 -0.74 -11.63 1.70
CA ALA A 28 0.41 -12.40 1.24
C ALA A 28 0.21 -12.91 -0.19
N GLN A 29 -1.00 -13.39 -0.53
CA GLN A 29 -1.30 -13.83 -1.90
C GLN A 29 -1.17 -12.66 -2.90
N ILE A 30 -1.72 -11.49 -2.60
CA ILE A 30 -1.58 -10.30 -3.45
C ILE A 30 -0.09 -9.94 -3.66
N ILE A 31 0.73 -10.07 -2.62
CA ILE A 31 2.18 -9.81 -2.73
C ILE A 31 2.84 -10.81 -3.69
N MET A 32 2.54 -12.11 -3.56
CA MET A 32 3.07 -13.14 -4.44
C MET A 32 2.60 -12.98 -5.89
N ASP A 33 1.40 -12.43 -6.11
CA ASP A 33 0.86 -12.17 -7.45
C ASP A 33 1.63 -11.04 -8.16
N ILE A 34 2.11 -10.03 -7.40
CA ILE A 34 2.86 -8.90 -7.98
C ILE A 34 4.37 -9.12 -8.03
N ASP A 35 4.91 -9.99 -7.17
CA ASP A 35 6.31 -10.42 -7.15
C ASP A 35 6.38 -11.90 -6.77
N PRO A 36 6.47 -12.82 -7.76
CA PRO A 36 6.57 -14.26 -7.50
C PRO A 36 7.85 -14.67 -6.74
N ASP A 37 8.88 -13.83 -6.72
CA ASP A 37 10.13 -14.04 -5.99
C ASP A 37 10.08 -13.47 -4.56
N ALA A 38 8.94 -12.92 -4.13
CA ALA A 38 8.78 -12.39 -2.78
C ALA A 38 9.05 -13.46 -1.70
N ALA A 39 9.75 -13.07 -0.64
CA ALA A 39 10.18 -13.97 0.41
C ALA A 39 9.51 -13.69 1.75
N ILE A 40 8.98 -14.74 2.38
CA ILE A 40 8.47 -14.64 3.76
C ILE A 40 9.66 -14.79 4.73
N THR A 41 9.90 -13.77 5.53
CA THR A 41 10.99 -13.70 6.52
C THR A 41 10.43 -13.50 7.93
N PRO A 42 11.25 -13.67 8.98
CA PRO A 42 10.82 -13.33 10.34
C PRO A 42 10.44 -11.86 10.54
N SER A 43 10.91 -10.97 9.67
CA SER A 43 10.64 -9.53 9.70
C SER A 43 9.34 -9.15 8.97
N GLY A 44 8.81 -10.01 8.11
CA GLY A 44 7.65 -9.75 7.26
C GLY A 44 7.79 -10.40 5.89
N ILE A 45 7.10 -9.88 4.89
CA ILE A 45 7.26 -10.30 3.50
C ILE A 45 8.11 -9.26 2.77
N GLU A 46 9.20 -9.72 2.18
CA GLU A 46 10.11 -8.91 1.38
C GLU A 46 9.82 -9.13 -0.10
N LEU A 47 9.63 -8.05 -0.85
CA LEU A 47 9.43 -8.06 -2.29
C LEU A 47 10.28 -6.96 -2.93
N THR A 48 10.46 -7.03 -4.25
CA THR A 48 11.25 -6.05 -5.00
C THR A 48 10.42 -5.44 -6.11
N ILE A 49 10.30 -4.11 -6.12
CA ILE A 49 9.60 -3.34 -7.14
C ILE A 49 10.58 -2.37 -7.78
N GLU A 50 10.85 -2.51 -9.08
CA GLU A 50 11.82 -1.71 -9.83
C GLU A 50 13.18 -1.59 -9.10
N ASP A 51 13.75 -2.73 -8.72
CA ASP A 51 15.01 -2.86 -7.98
C ASP A 51 15.01 -2.24 -6.57
N ILE A 52 13.85 -1.80 -6.07
CA ILE A 52 13.71 -1.24 -4.72
C ILE A 52 13.12 -2.30 -3.79
N PRO A 53 13.81 -2.66 -2.69
CA PRO A 53 13.28 -3.61 -1.71
C PRO A 53 12.15 -2.98 -0.90
N VAL A 54 11.04 -3.70 -0.79
CA VAL A 54 9.88 -3.33 0.01
C VAL A 54 9.68 -4.38 1.09
N LEU A 55 9.49 -3.96 2.34
CA LEU A 55 9.14 -4.83 3.45
C LEU A 55 7.69 -4.59 3.86
N VAL A 56 6.86 -5.64 3.82
CA VAL A 56 5.47 -5.61 4.30
C VAL A 56 5.37 -6.37 5.61
N VAL A 57 4.97 -5.66 6.66
CA VAL A 57 4.76 -6.22 8.01
C VAL A 57 3.28 -6.22 8.33
N MET A 58 2.78 -7.35 8.83
CA MET A 58 1.39 -7.52 9.25
C MET A 58 1.31 -7.85 10.73
N ALA A 59 0.38 -7.23 11.43
CA ALA A 59 0.03 -7.50 12.82
C ALA A 59 -1.49 -7.71 12.94
N PRO A 60 -2.02 -8.89 12.60
CA PRO A 60 -3.47 -9.16 12.56
C PRO A 60 -4.16 -8.92 13.91
N ALA A 61 -3.49 -9.27 15.02
CA ALA A 61 -4.05 -9.06 16.36
C ALA A 61 -4.25 -7.57 16.72
N ALA A 62 -3.50 -6.67 16.08
CA ALA A 62 -3.62 -5.23 16.24
C ALA A 62 -4.42 -4.57 15.10
N ASP A 63 -4.91 -5.35 14.15
CA ASP A 63 -5.52 -4.87 12.91
C ASP A 63 -4.65 -3.82 12.22
N ARG A 64 -3.37 -4.14 11.96
CA ARG A 64 -2.44 -3.23 11.28
C ARG A 64 -1.58 -3.94 10.25
N MET A 65 -1.31 -3.21 9.17
CA MET A 65 -0.23 -3.53 8.25
C MET A 65 0.68 -2.31 8.06
N ARG A 66 1.89 -2.56 7.58
CA ARG A 66 2.86 -1.54 7.23
C ARG A 66 3.64 -1.98 6.00
N ALA A 67 3.73 -1.11 4.98
CA ALA A 67 4.68 -1.23 3.89
C ALA A 67 5.82 -0.23 4.13
N MET A 68 7.06 -0.66 3.95
CA MET A 68 8.25 0.16 4.23
C MET A 68 9.31 -0.05 3.17
N VAL A 69 9.98 1.04 2.80
CA VAL A 69 11.11 1.04 1.87
C VAL A 69 12.29 1.74 2.55
N PRO A 70 13.46 1.11 2.65
CA PRO A 70 14.66 1.78 3.13
C PRO A 70 15.17 2.76 2.07
N ILE A 71 15.46 4.00 2.46
CA ILE A 71 15.88 5.06 1.53
C ILE A 71 17.38 5.32 1.64
N ALA A 72 17.85 5.81 2.80
CA ALA A 72 19.23 6.19 3.03
C ALA A 72 19.60 6.06 4.50
N SER A 73 20.88 6.02 4.82
CA SER A 73 21.36 6.27 6.19
C SER A 73 21.10 7.73 6.56
N VAL A 74 20.76 8.01 7.81
CA VAL A 74 20.55 9.39 8.29
C VAL A 74 21.82 10.22 8.14
N GLU A 75 23.00 9.61 8.26
CA GLU A 75 24.29 10.30 8.10
C GLU A 75 24.59 10.74 6.66
N ASP A 76 23.94 10.10 5.67
CA ASP A 76 24.08 10.41 4.25
C ASP A 76 23.09 11.49 3.78
N VAL A 77 22.16 11.93 4.64
CA VAL A 77 21.10 12.89 4.31
C VAL A 77 21.43 14.25 4.91
N THR A 78 21.47 15.26 4.07
CA THR A 78 21.71 16.64 4.53
C THR A 78 20.50 17.22 5.29
N PRO A 79 20.69 18.23 6.17
CA PRO A 79 19.59 18.92 6.83
C PRO A 79 18.56 19.52 5.85
N GLU A 80 19.01 19.98 4.69
CA GLU A 80 18.17 20.53 3.63
C GLU A 80 17.29 19.45 2.99
N GLU A 81 17.83 18.28 2.71
CA GLU A 81 17.07 17.13 2.20
C GLU A 81 16.06 16.64 3.22
N MET A 82 16.46 16.54 4.48
CA MET A 82 15.53 16.17 5.57
C MET A 82 14.38 17.18 5.68
N SER A 83 14.67 18.47 5.57
CA SER A 83 13.66 19.52 5.58
C SER A 83 12.69 19.38 4.40
N ARG A 84 13.20 19.09 3.18
CA ARG A 84 12.36 18.83 2.00
C ARG A 84 11.47 17.60 2.16
N MET A 85 12.00 16.51 2.73
CA MET A 85 11.20 15.31 3.02
C MET A 85 10.06 15.62 4.00
N MET A 86 10.30 16.43 5.03
CA MET A 86 9.24 16.86 5.96
C MET A 86 8.22 17.76 5.29
N GLN A 87 8.66 18.66 4.42
CA GLN A 87 7.77 19.47 3.59
C GLN A 87 6.93 18.60 2.65
N ALA A 88 7.53 17.60 2.00
CA ALA A 88 6.82 16.66 1.16
C ALA A 88 5.76 15.86 1.92
N ASN A 89 6.02 15.46 3.14
CA ASN A 89 5.01 14.83 4.01
C ASN A 89 3.78 15.71 4.23
N PHE A 90 3.93 17.01 4.16
CA PHE A 90 2.84 17.97 4.36
C PHE A 90 2.04 18.22 3.08
N ASP A 91 2.71 18.43 1.94
CA ASP A 91 2.08 18.97 0.74
C ASP A 91 2.01 18.04 -0.48
N THR A 92 2.96 17.14 -0.67
CA THR A 92 3.06 16.35 -1.92
C THR A 92 2.90 14.84 -1.74
N ALA A 93 3.36 14.29 -0.62
CA ALA A 93 3.16 12.87 -0.33
C ALA A 93 1.66 12.59 -0.14
N LEU A 94 1.19 11.46 -0.71
CA LEU A 94 -0.22 11.05 -0.56
C LEU A 94 -0.45 10.48 0.85
N ASP A 95 -0.42 9.15 1.00
CA ASP A 95 -0.60 8.49 2.30
C ASP A 95 0.72 7.98 2.89
N ALA A 96 1.67 7.62 2.02
CA ALA A 96 3.02 7.27 2.45
C ALA A 96 3.78 8.50 2.99
N ARG A 97 4.67 8.29 3.97
CA ARG A 97 5.41 9.34 4.65
C ARG A 97 6.88 8.98 4.80
N TYR A 98 7.74 9.98 4.76
CA TYR A 98 9.11 9.84 5.24
C TYR A 98 9.12 9.70 6.75
N ALA A 99 9.93 8.78 7.25
CA ALA A 99 10.14 8.54 8.67
C ALA A 99 11.62 8.24 8.95
N VAL A 100 12.05 8.52 10.17
CA VAL A 100 13.40 8.16 10.65
C VAL A 100 13.25 7.11 11.75
N ALA A 101 13.92 5.98 11.58
CA ALA A 101 14.03 4.94 12.58
C ALA A 101 15.33 4.14 12.37
N GLN A 102 15.99 3.73 13.46
CA GLN A 102 17.18 2.88 13.42
C GLN A 102 18.28 3.45 12.51
N ASP A 103 18.58 4.75 12.66
CA ASP A 103 19.58 5.50 11.92
C ASP A 103 19.37 5.50 10.39
N ARG A 104 18.13 5.27 9.94
CA ARG A 104 17.76 5.21 8.53
C ARG A 104 16.52 6.03 8.25
N VAL A 105 16.50 6.63 7.07
CA VAL A 105 15.29 7.23 6.47
C VAL A 105 14.52 6.14 5.75
N TRP A 106 13.22 6.12 5.96
CA TRP A 106 12.27 5.17 5.40
C TRP A 106 11.14 5.90 4.69
N GLY A 107 10.63 5.30 3.60
CA GLY A 107 9.28 5.54 3.13
C GLY A 107 8.33 4.56 3.85
N VAL A 108 7.25 5.04 4.45
CA VAL A 108 6.37 4.20 5.28
C VAL A 108 4.89 4.49 4.96
N PHE A 109 4.13 3.43 4.73
CA PHE A 109 2.67 3.46 4.68
C PHE A 109 2.11 2.57 5.79
N ILE A 110 1.09 3.03 6.52
CA ILE A 110 0.46 2.28 7.63
C ILE A 110 -1.06 2.32 7.45
N HIS A 111 -1.72 1.16 7.54
CA HIS A 111 -3.17 1.06 7.37
C HIS A 111 -3.77 0.00 8.32
N PRO A 112 -5.06 0.10 8.73
CA PRO A 112 -5.79 -1.02 9.30
C PRO A 112 -5.81 -2.20 8.31
N LEU A 113 -5.48 -3.41 8.78
CA LEU A 113 -5.39 -4.57 7.89
C LEU A 113 -6.77 -4.94 7.31
N GLY A 114 -7.77 -5.07 8.19
CA GLY A 114 -9.11 -5.54 7.78
C GLY A 114 -9.83 -4.60 6.81
N ALA A 115 -9.55 -3.30 6.87
CA ALA A 115 -10.15 -2.29 6.00
C ALA A 115 -9.38 -2.04 4.69
N LEU A 116 -8.21 -2.68 4.50
CA LEU A 116 -7.37 -2.47 3.33
C LEU A 116 -7.99 -3.13 2.10
N GLU A 117 -8.14 -2.39 1.02
CA GLU A 117 -8.51 -2.91 -0.28
C GLU A 117 -7.26 -3.22 -1.12
N ARG A 118 -7.40 -4.15 -2.11
CA ARG A 118 -6.29 -4.54 -2.98
C ARG A 118 -5.68 -3.33 -3.71
N GLU A 119 -6.51 -2.49 -4.32
CA GLU A 119 -6.05 -1.31 -5.05
C GLU A 119 -5.37 -0.28 -4.14
N GLN A 120 -5.87 -0.11 -2.92
CA GLN A 120 -5.21 0.74 -1.92
C GLN A 120 -3.83 0.19 -1.55
N PHE A 121 -3.68 -1.13 -1.42
CA PHE A 121 -2.38 -1.75 -1.17
C PHE A 121 -1.40 -1.53 -2.33
N LEU A 122 -1.81 -1.74 -3.58
CA LEU A 122 -0.97 -1.51 -4.75
C LEU A 122 -0.55 -0.03 -4.85
N SER A 123 -1.49 0.88 -4.62
CA SER A 123 -1.21 2.31 -4.50
C SER A 123 -0.20 2.62 -3.39
N ALA A 124 -0.33 1.97 -2.23
CA ALA A 124 0.59 2.15 -1.10
C ALA A 124 2.02 1.70 -1.45
N ILE A 125 2.17 0.56 -2.13
CA ILE A 125 3.48 0.09 -2.62
C ILE A 125 4.07 1.12 -3.59
N ALA A 126 3.30 1.56 -4.59
CA ALA A 126 3.75 2.58 -5.54
C ALA A 126 4.17 3.88 -4.85
N GLN A 127 3.42 4.34 -3.86
CA GLN A 127 3.74 5.53 -3.07
C GLN A 127 5.06 5.38 -2.30
N THR A 128 5.28 4.26 -1.61
CA THR A 128 6.51 4.04 -0.83
C THR A 128 7.73 3.92 -1.73
N VAL A 129 7.61 3.24 -2.86
CA VAL A 129 8.67 3.14 -3.88
C VAL A 129 8.97 4.51 -4.49
N ASN A 130 7.95 5.31 -4.82
CA ASN A 130 8.11 6.66 -5.34
C ASN A 130 8.86 7.56 -4.35
N LEU A 131 8.57 7.49 -3.04
CA LEU A 131 9.32 8.23 -2.03
C LEU A 131 10.81 7.87 -2.03
N ALA A 132 11.16 6.59 -2.22
CA ALA A 132 12.55 6.17 -2.30
C ALA A 132 13.25 6.64 -3.57
N ARG A 133 12.54 6.69 -4.70
CA ARG A 133 13.10 7.14 -5.98
C ARG A 133 13.32 8.64 -6.06
N THR A 134 12.55 9.41 -5.32
CA THR A 134 12.48 10.87 -5.46
C THR A 134 12.94 11.64 -4.25
N TYR A 135 13.45 10.96 -3.21
CA TYR A 135 13.92 11.65 -2.00
C TYR A 135 15.01 12.68 -2.32
N GLY A 136 14.98 13.77 -1.59
CA GLY A 136 15.94 14.86 -1.79
C GLY A 136 15.69 15.74 -3.03
N THR A 137 14.74 15.40 -3.90
CA THR A 137 14.34 16.24 -5.03
C THR A 137 13.46 17.42 -4.61
N LEU A 138 13.19 18.33 -5.53
CA LEU A 138 12.31 19.47 -5.27
C LEU A 138 10.84 19.03 -5.33
N TYR A 139 10.06 19.57 -4.41
CA TYR A 139 8.62 19.38 -4.36
C TYR A 139 7.92 20.72 -4.56
N SER A 140 6.98 20.78 -5.50
CA SER A 140 6.34 22.02 -5.94
C SER A 140 4.82 22.05 -5.77
N GLY A 141 4.21 21.00 -5.15
CA GLY A 141 2.76 20.84 -5.11
C GLY A 141 2.00 21.87 -4.29
N GLY A 142 2.55 22.31 -3.18
CA GLY A 142 1.86 23.17 -2.22
C GLY A 142 0.79 22.48 -1.39
N ALA A 143 0.44 23.04 -0.24
CA ALA A 143 -0.39 22.42 0.80
C ALA A 143 -1.83 22.01 0.39
N GLN A 144 -2.33 22.55 -0.71
CA GLN A 144 -3.71 22.29 -1.17
C GLN A 144 -3.79 21.31 -2.35
N VAL A 145 -2.66 20.78 -2.82
CA VAL A 145 -2.58 19.91 -3.99
C VAL A 145 -1.94 18.60 -3.57
N PHE A 146 -2.75 17.60 -3.24
CA PHE A 146 -2.25 16.26 -2.93
C PHE A 146 -1.74 15.58 -4.20
N GLY A 147 -0.55 14.95 -4.12
CA GLY A 147 0.05 14.25 -5.25
C GLY A 147 0.45 15.14 -6.43
N GLY A 148 0.48 16.45 -6.25
CA GLY A 148 0.81 17.42 -7.30
C GLY A 148 2.29 17.74 -7.46
N GLY A 149 3.19 16.94 -6.87
CA GLY A 149 4.63 17.13 -7.02
C GLY A 149 5.15 16.68 -8.38
N ASP A 150 6.40 17.00 -8.65
CA ASP A 150 7.13 16.66 -9.88
C ASP A 150 7.40 15.17 -10.10
N SER A 151 7.08 14.33 -9.11
CA SER A 151 7.16 12.85 -9.18
C SER A 151 5.84 12.15 -9.50
N ASN A 152 4.77 12.89 -9.80
CA ASN A 152 3.44 12.30 -10.03
C ASN A 152 3.42 11.31 -11.22
N ASP A 153 4.13 11.59 -12.30
CA ASP A 153 4.19 10.71 -13.47
C ASP A 153 4.88 9.37 -13.14
N ILE A 154 5.90 9.41 -12.28
CA ILE A 154 6.58 8.19 -11.78
C ILE A 154 5.59 7.36 -10.96
N TYR A 155 4.86 8.00 -10.06
CA TYR A 155 3.84 7.33 -9.24
C TYR A 155 2.73 6.70 -10.09
N GLN A 156 2.17 7.41 -11.07
CA GLN A 156 1.13 6.87 -11.95
C GLN A 156 1.64 5.67 -12.75
N GLY A 157 2.85 5.75 -13.29
CA GLY A 157 3.48 4.62 -14.00
C GLY A 157 3.65 3.38 -13.12
N LEU A 158 4.04 3.55 -11.85
CA LEU A 158 4.15 2.45 -10.88
C LEU A 158 2.79 1.83 -10.54
N VAL A 159 1.75 2.64 -10.36
CA VAL A 159 0.38 2.15 -10.11
C VAL A 159 -0.12 1.32 -11.28
N ASP A 160 0.02 1.83 -12.49
CA ASP A 160 -0.42 1.13 -13.70
C ASP A 160 0.30 -0.21 -13.88
N ASP A 161 1.62 -0.26 -13.66
CA ASP A 161 2.41 -1.50 -13.73
C ASP A 161 1.95 -2.53 -12.70
N LEU A 162 1.78 -2.11 -11.43
CA LEU A 162 1.34 -3.01 -10.36
C LEU A 162 -0.09 -3.53 -10.56
N LEU A 163 -1.00 -2.69 -11.08
CA LEU A 163 -2.35 -3.12 -11.42
C LEU A 163 -2.35 -4.18 -12.52
N ASN A 164 -1.48 -4.02 -13.52
CA ASN A 164 -1.38 -4.97 -14.65
C ASN A 164 -0.80 -6.31 -14.20
N ARG A 165 0.26 -6.33 -13.37
CA ARG A 165 0.87 -7.57 -12.86
C ARG A 165 -0.13 -8.50 -12.18
N GLY A 166 -1.13 -7.97 -11.51
CA GLY A 166 -2.12 -8.79 -10.79
C GLY A 166 -3.40 -9.10 -11.59
N GLN A 167 -3.46 -8.78 -12.89
CA GLN A 167 -4.61 -9.10 -13.76
C GLN A 167 -4.36 -10.29 -14.69
N ASP A 168 -3.10 -10.73 -14.83
CA ASP A 168 -2.69 -11.78 -15.76
C ASP A 168 -2.86 -13.21 -15.19
N ILE A 169 -3.71 -13.39 -14.15
CA ILE A 169 -3.98 -14.70 -13.51
C ILE A 169 -5.46 -15.08 -13.65
#